data_6a9d9f17550e53798f8962afbfa9a931
#
_entry.id   6a9d9f17550e53798f8962afbfa9a931
#
_cell.length_a   1.000
_cell.length_b   1.000
_cell.length_c   1.000
_cell.angle_alpha   90.00
_cell.angle_beta   90.00
_cell.angle_gamma   90.00
#
_symmetry.space_group_name_H-M   'P 1'
#
loop_
_entity.id
_entity.type
_entity.pdbx_description
1 polymer ?
#
loop_
_entity_poly.entity_id
_entity_poly.type
_entity_poly.pdbx_seq_one_letter_code
_entity_poly.pdbx_strand_id
1 'polypeptide(L)'
;KEEGGTFALNFTWNGDKCFGDVLDTLGKMPLPPYMKRESDASDTFEYQTVFARSPGSVAAPTAGLHYDPALLENLKLAGLPLNTLTLHVGAGTFKPLSDGPIDMHVMHSERCVVYKSDLEKLLNEKRRVATGTTTLRTLESLYWMAIVHMRDGEFPDSLSQWAPYEDSVKPFAAASYENAIQ
;
A
#
# COMPACT_ATOMS: atom_id res chain seq x y z
N LYS A 1 15.98 -11.37 -19.90
CA LYS A 1 15.64 -11.70 -18.50
C LYS A 1 16.82 -11.25 -17.64
N GLU A 2 16.57 -10.38 -16.69
CA GLU A 2 17.60 -9.94 -15.73
C GLU A 2 17.67 -10.86 -14.52
N GLU A 3 18.72 -10.73 -13.71
CA GLU A 3 18.82 -11.44 -12.44
C GLU A 3 17.61 -11.13 -11.55
N GLY A 4 17.07 -12.13 -10.86
CA GLY A 4 15.87 -11.98 -10.03
C GLY A 4 14.54 -12.18 -10.76
N GLY A 5 14.55 -12.59 -12.05
CA GLY A 5 13.31 -12.88 -12.80
C GLY A 5 12.58 -11.67 -13.35
N THR A 6 13.21 -10.50 -13.31
CA THR A 6 12.72 -9.27 -13.95
C THR A 6 12.97 -9.25 -15.46
N PHE A 7 12.21 -8.41 -16.16
CA PHE A 7 12.38 -8.20 -17.59
C PHE A 7 12.49 -6.71 -17.87
N ALA A 8 13.47 -6.33 -18.68
CA ALA A 8 13.50 -5.01 -19.30
C ALA A 8 12.72 -5.10 -20.63
N LEU A 9 11.75 -4.21 -20.80
CA LEU A 9 10.93 -4.11 -21.99
C LEU A 9 11.16 -2.75 -22.63
N ASN A 10 11.45 -2.73 -23.93
CA ASN A 10 11.53 -1.51 -24.71
C ASN A 10 10.23 -1.36 -25.50
N PHE A 11 9.58 -0.21 -25.35
CA PHE A 11 8.38 0.14 -26.08
C PHE A 11 8.72 1.21 -27.10
N THR A 12 8.23 1.06 -28.32
CA THR A 12 8.33 2.05 -29.38
C THR A 12 6.96 2.29 -29.98
N TRP A 13 6.60 3.54 -30.22
CA TRP A 13 5.36 3.93 -30.86
C TRP A 13 5.59 5.17 -31.72
N ASN A 14 4.69 5.44 -32.65
CA ASN A 14 4.74 6.61 -33.49
C ASN A 14 3.83 7.72 -32.95
N GLY A 15 4.22 8.98 -33.20
CA GLY A 15 3.48 10.17 -32.79
C GLY A 15 3.91 10.72 -31.43
N ASP A 16 3.20 11.75 -30.95
CA ASP A 16 3.58 12.56 -29.80
C ASP A 16 2.99 12.08 -28.46
N LYS A 17 2.40 10.88 -28.43
CA LYS A 17 1.82 10.30 -27.21
C LYS A 17 2.90 10.00 -26.18
N CYS A 18 2.64 10.30 -24.92
CA CYS A 18 3.49 9.82 -23.84
C CYS A 18 3.22 8.33 -23.54
N PHE A 19 4.10 7.69 -22.78
CA PHE A 19 3.93 6.27 -22.42
C PHE A 19 2.63 6.01 -21.65
N GLY A 20 2.19 6.97 -20.80
CA GLY A 20 0.91 6.91 -20.10
C GLY A 20 -0.26 6.80 -21.06
N ASP A 21 -0.30 7.62 -22.12
CA ASP A 21 -1.36 7.59 -23.13
C ASP A 21 -1.42 6.24 -23.87
N VAL A 22 -0.25 5.64 -24.11
CA VAL A 22 -0.15 4.30 -24.71
C VAL A 22 -0.74 3.24 -23.78
N LEU A 23 -0.39 3.30 -22.49
CA LEU A 23 -0.93 2.39 -21.49
C LEU A 23 -2.45 2.54 -21.35
N ASP A 24 -2.97 3.76 -21.31
CA ASP A 24 -4.41 4.02 -21.20
C ASP A 24 -5.18 3.52 -22.44
N THR A 25 -4.53 3.55 -23.61
CA THR A 25 -5.15 3.10 -24.86
C THR A 25 -5.14 1.59 -25.04
N LEU A 26 -4.05 0.93 -24.66
CA LEU A 26 -3.79 -0.49 -24.93
C LEU A 26 -3.86 -1.37 -23.68
N GLY A 27 -3.73 -0.77 -22.50
CA GLY A 27 -3.76 -1.48 -21.23
C GLY A 27 -5.13 -2.06 -20.92
N LYS A 28 -5.12 -3.16 -20.18
CA LYS A 28 -6.32 -3.74 -19.57
C LYS A 28 -6.20 -3.64 -18.05
N MET A 29 -7.32 -3.54 -17.36
CA MET A 29 -7.34 -3.60 -15.90
C MET A 29 -6.76 -4.95 -15.43
N PRO A 30 -5.68 -4.95 -14.63
CA PRO A 30 -5.13 -6.19 -14.12
C PRO A 30 -6.03 -6.74 -13.01
N LEU A 31 -6.57 -7.95 -13.22
CA LEU A 31 -7.37 -8.64 -12.22
C LEU A 31 -6.52 -9.65 -11.45
N PRO A 32 -6.86 -9.91 -10.18
CA PRO A 32 -6.21 -10.96 -9.41
C PRO A 32 -6.39 -12.33 -10.06
N PRO A 33 -5.36 -13.20 -10.06
CA PRO A 33 -5.44 -14.53 -10.71
C PRO A 33 -6.56 -15.42 -10.19
N TYR A 34 -7.02 -15.22 -8.96
CA TYR A 34 -8.12 -16.01 -8.39
C TYR A 34 -9.47 -15.75 -9.06
N MET A 35 -9.65 -14.62 -9.76
CA MET A 35 -10.86 -14.31 -10.51
C MET A 35 -11.04 -15.19 -11.75
N LYS A 36 -9.95 -15.79 -12.26
CA LYS A 36 -9.94 -16.79 -13.35
C LYS A 36 -10.70 -16.36 -14.61
N ARG A 37 -10.70 -15.06 -14.91
CA ARG A 37 -11.27 -14.48 -16.12
C ARG A 37 -10.40 -13.32 -16.60
N GLU A 38 -10.53 -12.97 -17.85
CA GLU A 38 -9.97 -11.72 -18.38
C GLU A 38 -10.78 -10.52 -17.88
N SER A 39 -10.13 -9.36 -17.85
CA SER A 39 -10.83 -8.10 -17.54
C SER A 39 -11.67 -7.66 -18.73
N ASP A 40 -12.80 -7.05 -18.44
CA ASP A 40 -13.68 -6.38 -19.39
C ASP A 40 -13.78 -4.87 -19.10
N ALA A 41 -14.57 -4.16 -19.90
CA ALA A 41 -14.69 -2.72 -19.77
C ALA A 41 -15.33 -2.27 -18.46
N SER A 42 -16.15 -3.09 -17.82
CA SER A 42 -16.79 -2.74 -16.53
C SER A 42 -15.79 -2.74 -15.39
N ASP A 43 -14.75 -3.58 -15.45
CA ASP A 43 -13.74 -3.69 -14.40
C ASP A 43 -12.99 -2.37 -14.14
N THR A 44 -12.93 -1.50 -15.11
CA THR A 44 -12.33 -0.17 -14.94
C THR A 44 -13.04 0.64 -13.85
N PHE A 45 -14.33 0.39 -13.65
CA PHE A 45 -15.15 1.05 -12.63
C PHE A 45 -15.41 0.13 -11.44
N GLU A 46 -15.70 -1.14 -11.67
CA GLU A 46 -16.11 -2.09 -10.64
C GLU A 46 -14.92 -2.59 -9.79
N TYR A 47 -13.74 -2.70 -10.40
CA TYR A 47 -12.52 -3.09 -9.69
C TYR A 47 -11.66 -1.86 -9.31
N GLN A 48 -12.32 -0.78 -8.89
CA GLN A 48 -11.66 0.43 -8.39
C GLN A 48 -12.38 0.95 -7.16
N THR A 49 -11.60 1.48 -6.21
CA THR A 49 -12.17 2.00 -4.97
C THR A 49 -12.55 3.47 -5.09
N VAL A 50 -13.51 3.92 -4.27
CA VAL A 50 -13.85 5.36 -4.12
C VAL A 50 -12.69 6.22 -3.61
N PHE A 51 -11.62 5.59 -3.13
CA PHE A 51 -10.41 6.25 -2.64
C PHE A 51 -9.36 6.48 -3.72
N ALA A 52 -9.52 5.91 -4.90
CA ALA A 52 -8.57 6.06 -6.01
C ALA A 52 -8.50 7.50 -6.49
N ARG A 53 -7.37 8.18 -6.25
CA ARG A 53 -7.16 9.58 -6.62
C ARG A 53 -5.88 9.80 -7.44
N SER A 54 -4.84 9.04 -7.12
CA SER A 54 -3.51 9.21 -7.71
C SER A 54 -3.14 8.00 -8.54
N PRO A 55 -2.81 8.16 -9.84
CA PRO A 55 -2.32 7.07 -10.67
C PRO A 55 -1.02 6.46 -10.10
N GLY A 56 -0.75 5.20 -10.41
CA GLY A 56 0.50 4.53 -10.04
C GLY A 56 0.35 3.21 -9.30
N SER A 57 -0.87 2.71 -9.12
CA SER A 57 -1.14 1.37 -8.61
C SER A 57 -1.48 0.40 -9.73
N VAL A 58 -1.07 -0.86 -9.57
CA VAL A 58 -1.43 -1.97 -10.45
C VAL A 58 -2.68 -2.69 -9.92
N ALA A 59 -2.82 -2.77 -8.59
CA ALA A 59 -3.92 -3.47 -7.95
C ALA A 59 -4.73 -2.52 -7.05
N ALA A 60 -6.04 -2.75 -6.99
CA ALA A 60 -6.91 -2.05 -6.07
C ALA A 60 -6.80 -2.63 -4.64
N PRO A 61 -6.83 -1.81 -3.58
CA PRO A 61 -6.94 -2.27 -2.20
C PRO A 61 -8.37 -2.79 -1.96
N THR A 62 -8.58 -4.09 -2.17
CA THR A 62 -9.90 -4.72 -2.27
C THR A 62 -10.82 -4.51 -1.05
N ALA A 63 -10.27 -4.32 0.15
CA ALA A 63 -11.07 -3.93 1.31
C ALA A 63 -11.79 -2.57 1.13
N GLY A 64 -11.24 -1.71 0.27
CA GLY A 64 -11.86 -0.42 -0.08
C GLY A 64 -13.05 -0.52 -1.02
N LEU A 65 -13.24 -1.64 -1.71
CA LEU A 65 -14.37 -1.87 -2.62
C LEU A 65 -15.72 -1.95 -1.90
N HIS A 66 -15.71 -2.19 -0.59
CA HIS A 66 -16.93 -2.18 0.23
C HIS A 66 -17.47 -0.76 0.53
N TYR A 67 -16.72 0.27 0.18
CA TYR A 67 -17.11 1.66 0.40
C TYR A 67 -17.69 2.27 -0.86
N ASP A 68 -18.81 2.93 -0.68
CA ASP A 68 -19.43 3.77 -1.69
C ASP A 68 -19.63 5.21 -1.14
N PRO A 69 -20.01 6.18 -1.98
CA PRO A 69 -20.23 7.54 -1.54
C PRO A 69 -21.30 7.67 -0.43
N ALA A 70 -22.33 6.82 -0.45
CA ALA A 70 -23.41 6.87 0.55
C ALA A 70 -22.89 6.40 1.92
N LEU A 71 -22.10 5.33 1.96
CA LEU A 71 -21.48 4.85 3.19
C LEU A 71 -20.52 5.92 3.76
N LEU A 72 -19.71 6.56 2.91
CA LEU A 72 -18.80 7.62 3.35
C LEU A 72 -19.55 8.78 3.99
N GLU A 73 -20.67 9.21 3.41
CA GLU A 73 -21.49 10.26 4.00
C GLU A 73 -22.15 9.81 5.32
N ASN A 74 -22.62 8.57 5.41
CA ASN A 74 -23.18 8.03 6.66
C ASN A 74 -22.13 7.97 7.78
N LEU A 75 -20.89 7.58 7.48
CA LEU A 75 -19.79 7.61 8.46
C LEU A 75 -19.52 9.02 8.96
N LYS A 76 -19.51 9.99 8.07
CA LYS A 76 -19.33 11.40 8.42
C LYS A 76 -20.48 11.91 9.31
N LEU A 77 -21.73 11.60 8.97
CA LEU A 77 -22.91 11.95 9.77
C LEU A 77 -22.89 11.27 11.15
N ALA A 78 -22.33 10.08 11.24
CA ALA A 78 -22.14 9.37 12.50
C ALA A 78 -20.98 9.92 13.35
N GLY A 79 -20.28 10.96 12.88
CA GLY A 79 -19.14 11.55 13.59
C GLY A 79 -17.88 10.66 13.58
N LEU A 80 -17.77 9.75 12.60
CA LEU A 80 -16.61 8.90 12.42
C LEU A 80 -15.66 9.53 11.39
N PRO A 81 -14.54 10.14 11.82
CA PRO A 81 -13.63 10.79 10.90
C PRO A 81 -12.89 9.75 10.04
N LEU A 82 -12.72 10.07 8.75
CA LEU A 82 -11.94 9.28 7.82
C LEU A 82 -10.59 9.96 7.59
N ASN A 83 -9.52 9.26 7.93
CA ASN A 83 -8.16 9.63 7.58
C ASN A 83 -7.70 8.77 6.42
N THR A 84 -6.94 9.34 5.51
CA THR A 84 -6.47 8.65 4.31
C THR A 84 -4.96 8.72 4.21
N LEU A 85 -4.38 7.68 3.64
CA LEU A 85 -2.98 7.66 3.22
C LEU A 85 -2.92 7.17 1.77
N THR A 86 -1.87 7.51 1.05
CA THR A 86 -1.70 7.08 -0.33
C THR A 86 -0.80 5.86 -0.39
N LEU A 87 -1.30 4.81 -1.02
CA LEU A 87 -0.58 3.57 -1.29
C LEU A 87 -0.48 3.35 -2.80
N HIS A 88 0.72 3.00 -3.26
CA HIS A 88 0.95 2.53 -4.62
C HIS A 88 1.12 1.02 -4.59
N VAL A 89 0.00 0.31 -4.77
CA VAL A 89 -0.05 -1.15 -4.69
C VAL A 89 0.51 -1.77 -5.97
N GLY A 90 1.61 -2.48 -5.84
CA GLY A 90 2.31 -3.09 -6.98
C GLY A 90 1.74 -4.45 -7.41
N ALA A 91 2.21 -4.96 -8.56
CA ALA A 91 1.84 -6.28 -9.07
C ALA A 91 2.27 -7.44 -8.14
N GLY A 92 3.19 -7.19 -7.21
CA GLY A 92 3.61 -8.16 -6.20
C GLY A 92 2.47 -8.70 -5.35
N THR A 93 1.39 -7.90 -5.17
CA THR A 93 0.21 -8.31 -4.40
C THR A 93 -0.56 -9.49 -5.05
N PHE A 94 -0.34 -9.76 -6.33
CA PHE A 94 -0.94 -10.88 -7.06
C PHE A 94 -0.11 -12.17 -7.00
N LYS A 95 1.12 -12.11 -6.47
CA LYS A 95 1.94 -13.30 -6.34
C LYS A 95 1.37 -14.22 -5.27
N PRO A 96 1.13 -15.50 -5.59
CA PRO A 96 0.78 -16.48 -4.58
C PRO A 96 1.93 -16.64 -3.58
N LEU A 97 1.61 -17.15 -2.40
CA LEU A 97 2.64 -17.58 -1.47
C LEU A 97 3.50 -18.67 -2.13
N SER A 98 4.82 -18.56 -1.95
CA SER A 98 5.74 -19.60 -2.40
C SER A 98 5.55 -20.87 -1.57
N ASP A 99 5.75 -22.02 -2.20
CA ASP A 99 5.85 -23.29 -1.48
C ASP A 99 7.07 -23.25 -0.55
N GLY A 100 6.88 -23.66 0.70
CA GLY A 100 7.96 -23.71 1.69
C GLY A 100 7.59 -23.07 3.03
N PRO A 101 8.56 -22.97 3.95
CA PRO A 101 8.35 -22.33 5.25
C PRO A 101 7.99 -20.86 5.08
N ILE A 102 7.04 -20.38 5.89
CA ILE A 102 6.49 -19.02 5.79
C ILE A 102 7.56 -17.94 6.06
N ASP A 103 8.53 -18.24 6.87
CA ASP A 103 9.66 -17.37 7.20
C ASP A 103 10.62 -17.15 6.03
N MET A 104 10.60 -18.05 5.04
CA MET A 104 11.37 -17.92 3.80
C MET A 104 10.63 -17.14 2.70
N HIS A 105 9.36 -16.80 2.92
CA HIS A 105 8.60 -16.01 1.96
C HIS A 105 9.04 -14.54 1.99
N VAL A 106 9.53 -14.06 0.86
CA VAL A 106 9.94 -12.66 0.71
C VAL A 106 8.73 -11.81 0.34
N MET A 107 8.33 -10.95 1.26
CA MET A 107 7.26 -9.97 1.02
C MET A 107 7.77 -8.85 0.09
N HIS A 108 6.93 -8.48 -0.88
CA HIS A 108 7.19 -7.30 -1.70
C HIS A 108 7.03 -6.01 -0.87
N SER A 109 7.79 -4.98 -1.24
CA SER A 109 7.63 -3.63 -0.71
C SER A 109 6.62 -2.85 -1.55
N GLU A 110 5.92 -1.93 -0.89
CA GLU A 110 4.99 -1.01 -1.53
C GLU A 110 5.35 0.43 -1.13
N ARG A 111 5.20 1.34 -2.07
CA ARG A 111 5.43 2.75 -1.81
C ARG A 111 4.19 3.35 -1.16
N CYS A 112 4.39 4.03 -0.03
CA CYS A 112 3.36 4.82 0.62
C CYS A 112 3.76 6.29 0.71
N VAL A 113 2.75 7.16 0.75
CA VAL A 113 2.91 8.58 1.06
C VAL A 113 1.99 8.91 2.22
N VAL A 114 2.59 9.40 3.30
CA VAL A 114 1.86 9.79 4.52
C VAL A 114 2.33 11.20 4.89
N TYR A 115 1.38 12.10 5.04
CA TYR A 115 1.70 13.47 5.45
C TYR A 115 1.73 13.60 6.97
N LYS A 116 2.61 14.44 7.48
CA LYS A 116 2.72 14.73 8.93
C LYS A 116 1.36 15.10 9.53
N SER A 117 0.58 15.93 8.85
CA SER A 117 -0.76 16.33 9.31
C SER A 117 -1.74 15.15 9.48
N ASP A 118 -1.58 14.08 8.71
CA ASP A 118 -2.43 12.90 8.81
C ASP A 118 -1.96 11.98 9.94
N LEU A 119 -0.65 11.93 10.19
CA LEU A 119 -0.10 11.28 11.38
C LEU A 119 -0.56 11.97 12.67
N GLU A 120 -0.53 13.31 12.73
CA GLU A 120 -0.99 14.08 13.89
C GLU A 120 -2.48 13.80 14.18
N LYS A 121 -3.34 13.75 13.16
CA LYS A 121 -4.75 13.36 13.33
C LYS A 121 -4.86 11.93 13.86
N LEU A 122 -4.11 11.01 13.27
CA LEU A 122 -4.11 9.60 13.68
C LEU A 122 -3.70 9.45 15.15
N LEU A 123 -2.70 10.18 15.60
CA LEU A 123 -2.21 10.12 16.99
C LEU A 123 -3.24 10.65 18.00
N ASN A 124 -4.04 11.64 17.62
CA ASN A 124 -5.07 12.21 18.47
C ASN A 124 -6.30 11.31 18.64
N GLU A 125 -6.47 10.29 17.79
CA GLU A 125 -7.61 9.38 17.88
C GLU A 125 -7.33 8.23 18.86
N LYS A 126 -8.25 8.02 19.82
CA LYS A 126 -8.15 6.93 20.80
C LYS A 126 -8.40 5.55 20.21
N ARG A 127 -9.27 5.48 19.22
CA ARG A 127 -9.61 4.21 18.53
C ARG A 127 -9.36 4.39 17.03
N ARG A 128 -8.59 3.48 16.48
CA ARG A 128 -8.20 3.49 15.08
C ARG A 128 -8.66 2.20 14.42
N VAL A 129 -9.24 2.30 13.24
CA VAL A 129 -9.67 1.16 12.44
C VAL A 129 -9.01 1.27 11.09
N ALA A 130 -8.15 0.33 10.76
CA ALA A 130 -7.51 0.26 9.45
C ALA A 130 -8.40 -0.51 8.48
N THR A 131 -8.70 0.08 7.33
CA THR A 131 -9.41 -0.60 6.25
C THR A 131 -8.42 -1.35 5.37
N GLY A 132 -8.41 -2.67 5.51
CA GLY A 132 -7.54 -3.58 4.77
C GLY A 132 -6.17 -3.82 5.40
N THR A 133 -5.61 -4.98 5.06
CA THR A 133 -4.32 -5.43 5.57
C THR A 133 -3.16 -4.56 5.09
N THR A 134 -3.24 -4.00 3.89
CA THR A 134 -2.22 -3.08 3.35
C THR A 134 -2.15 -1.79 4.16
N THR A 135 -3.30 -1.23 4.54
CA THR A 135 -3.35 -0.05 5.43
C THR A 135 -2.78 -0.38 6.80
N LEU A 136 -3.20 -1.50 7.40
CA LEU A 136 -2.67 -1.94 8.69
C LEU A 136 -1.16 -2.11 8.64
N ARG A 137 -0.64 -2.81 7.63
CA ARG A 137 0.79 -3.02 7.43
C ARG A 137 1.55 -1.69 7.29
N THR A 138 0.96 -0.70 6.61
CA THR A 138 1.56 0.63 6.48
C THR A 138 1.68 1.31 7.84
N LEU A 139 0.63 1.29 8.66
CA LEU A 139 0.66 1.89 10.00
C LEU A 139 1.69 1.21 10.90
N GLU A 140 1.76 -0.12 10.88
CA GLU A 140 2.79 -0.89 11.59
C GLU A 140 4.20 -0.55 11.08
N SER A 141 4.36 -0.43 9.77
CA SER A 141 5.66 -0.06 9.19
C SER A 141 6.11 1.33 9.64
N LEU A 142 5.21 2.30 9.72
CA LEU A 142 5.53 3.65 10.21
C LEU A 142 6.01 3.62 11.66
N TYR A 143 5.37 2.84 12.51
CA TYR A 143 5.81 2.65 13.90
C TYR A 143 7.23 2.08 13.95
N TRP A 144 7.50 1.00 13.21
CA TRP A 144 8.81 0.37 13.23
C TRP A 144 9.89 1.22 12.55
N MET A 145 9.55 2.00 11.54
CA MET A 145 10.48 2.98 10.95
C MET A 145 10.86 4.06 11.97
N ALA A 146 9.90 4.50 12.78
CA ALA A 146 10.20 5.44 13.86
C ALA A 146 11.12 4.81 14.94
N ILE A 147 10.91 3.54 15.29
CA ILE A 147 11.79 2.80 16.20
C ILE A 147 13.21 2.69 15.62
N VAL A 148 13.35 2.38 14.34
CA VAL A 148 14.65 2.33 13.66
C VAL A 148 15.30 3.72 13.67
N HIS A 149 14.53 4.78 13.40
CA HIS A 149 15.02 6.15 13.50
C HIS A 149 15.54 6.50 14.90
N MET A 150 14.82 6.11 15.95
CA MET A 150 15.27 6.32 17.34
C MET A 150 16.59 5.60 17.65
N ARG A 151 16.83 4.45 17.02
CA ARG A 151 18.07 3.69 17.17
C ARG A 151 19.23 4.31 16.38
N ASP A 152 18.99 4.65 15.11
CA ASP A 152 20.03 4.97 14.13
C ASP A 152 20.25 6.48 13.94
N GLY A 153 19.29 7.31 14.36
CA GLY A 153 19.33 8.77 14.20
C GLY A 153 18.85 9.25 12.83
N GLU A 154 18.59 8.33 11.88
CA GLU A 154 18.12 8.65 10.53
C GLU A 154 16.84 7.89 10.22
N PHE A 155 15.90 8.54 9.54
CA PHE A 155 14.64 7.89 9.14
C PHE A 155 14.90 6.99 7.93
N PRO A 156 14.60 5.68 7.99
CA PRO A 156 14.91 4.77 6.91
C PRO A 156 13.97 4.98 5.71
N ASP A 157 14.50 4.85 4.50
CA ASP A 157 13.70 4.89 3.25
C ASP A 157 12.81 3.66 3.08
N SER A 158 13.17 2.55 3.72
CA SER A 158 12.42 1.30 3.68
C SER A 158 12.61 0.51 4.97
N LEU A 159 11.62 -0.34 5.29
CA LEU A 159 11.66 -1.22 6.43
C LEU A 159 11.86 -2.67 5.97
N SER A 160 12.86 -3.34 6.53
CA SER A 160 13.04 -4.78 6.35
C SER A 160 11.83 -5.55 6.89
N GLN A 161 11.43 -6.60 6.21
CA GLN A 161 10.35 -7.51 6.65
C GLN A 161 10.56 -8.03 8.08
N TRP A 162 11.81 -8.22 8.49
CA TRP A 162 12.19 -8.82 9.76
C TRP A 162 12.64 -7.81 10.81
N ALA A 163 12.68 -6.51 10.47
CA ALA A 163 13.10 -5.45 11.40
C ALA A 163 12.41 -5.52 12.77
N PRO A 164 11.10 -5.82 12.90
CA PRO A 164 10.43 -5.93 14.19
C PRO A 164 10.97 -7.05 15.11
N TYR A 165 11.64 -8.02 14.53
CA TYR A 165 12.14 -9.22 15.23
C TYR A 165 13.63 -9.16 15.56
N GLU A 166 14.33 -8.12 15.08
CA GLU A 166 15.74 -7.92 15.36
C GLU A 166 15.96 -7.56 16.85
N ASP A 167 16.94 -8.19 17.48
CA ASP A 167 17.27 -7.91 18.89
C ASP A 167 17.70 -6.46 19.12
N SER A 168 18.26 -5.83 18.10
CA SER A 168 18.72 -4.45 18.12
C SER A 168 17.61 -3.41 18.29
N VAL A 169 16.37 -3.72 17.91
CA VAL A 169 15.22 -2.80 18.03
C VAL A 169 14.36 -3.04 19.26
N LYS A 170 14.46 -4.22 19.90
CA LYS A 170 13.66 -4.59 21.07
C LYS A 170 13.74 -3.59 22.24
N PRO A 171 14.89 -3.00 22.58
CA PRO A 171 14.97 -2.02 23.65
C PRO A 171 14.15 -0.75 23.41
N PHE A 172 13.93 -0.40 22.13
CA PHE A 172 13.18 0.78 21.70
C PHE A 172 11.69 0.48 21.52
N ALA A 173 11.32 -0.77 21.30
CA ALA A 173 9.93 -1.19 21.05
C ALA A 173 9.01 -0.99 22.27
N ALA A 174 9.55 -0.77 23.46
CA ALA A 174 8.79 -0.41 24.66
C ALA A 174 8.35 1.08 24.66
N ALA A 175 8.84 1.88 23.73
CA ALA A 175 8.39 3.25 23.56
C ALA A 175 6.91 3.27 23.18
N SER A 176 6.16 4.23 23.71
CA SER A 176 4.78 4.43 23.26
C SER A 176 4.75 4.83 21.79
N TYR A 177 3.66 4.50 21.12
CA TYR A 177 3.48 4.87 19.71
C TYR A 177 3.64 6.39 19.49
N GLU A 178 3.15 7.19 20.45
CA GLU A 178 3.27 8.65 20.45
C GLU A 178 4.74 9.10 20.50
N ASN A 179 5.56 8.45 21.34
CA ASN A 179 6.98 8.80 21.46
C ASN A 179 7.80 8.37 20.25
N ALA A 180 7.38 7.32 19.55
CA ALA A 180 8.11 6.81 18.40
C ALA A 180 7.92 7.67 17.12
N ILE A 181 6.83 8.45 17.04
CA ILE A 181 6.49 9.24 15.84
C ILE A 181 6.75 10.75 16.03
N GLN A 182 6.96 11.23 17.25
CA GLN A 182 7.35 12.63 17.53
C GLN A 182 8.75 12.95 17.01
#